data_d6ca497166e38d91ce46db30d61a5e83
#
_entry.id   d6ca497166e38d91ce46db30d61a5e83
#
_cell.length_a   1.000
_cell.length_b   1.000
_cell.length_c   1.000
_cell.angle_alpha   90.00
_cell.angle_beta   90.00
_cell.angle_gamma   90.00
#
_symmetry.space_group_name_H-M   'P 1'
#
loop_
_entity.id
_entity.type
_entity.pdbx_description
1 polymer ?
#
loop_
_entity_poly.entity_id
_entity_poly.type
_entity_poly.pdbx_seq_one_letter_code
_entity_poly.pdbx_strand_id
1 'polypeptide(L)'
;MKYTLKNKKLTVIFESKGATLHSIKDNDGVEYLWEGNPEYWSGQAPVLFPICGSIRDDKAQIGDGKQTNMPRHGIVRKKEFKCVTETENSILFEIESNEEMLAQYPYEFKLGIEYTLKDKKITIRYIIE
;
A
#
# COMPACT_ATOMS: atom_id res chain seq x y z
N MET A 1 -4.50 -11.46 2.61
CA MET A 1 -3.76 -12.33 3.57
C MET A 1 -2.98 -11.44 4.54
N LYS A 2 -2.84 -11.85 5.82
CA LYS A 2 -2.08 -11.09 6.82
C LYS A 2 -0.67 -11.65 6.98
N TYR A 3 0.29 -10.76 7.21
CA TYR A 3 1.71 -11.03 7.46
C TYR A 3 2.17 -10.31 8.71
N THR A 4 3.21 -10.80 9.37
CA THR A 4 3.66 -10.25 10.64
C THR A 4 5.19 -10.15 10.68
N LEU A 5 5.70 -8.95 10.95
CA LEU A 5 7.07 -8.75 11.41
C LEU A 5 7.07 -8.50 12.91
N LYS A 6 8.01 -9.13 13.63
CA LYS A 6 8.10 -8.98 15.09
C LYS A 6 9.55 -8.93 15.54
N ASN A 7 9.84 -8.02 16.45
CA ASN A 7 11.10 -7.99 17.18
C ASN A 7 10.84 -7.82 18.69
N LYS A 8 11.89 -7.54 19.48
CA LYS A 8 11.79 -7.35 20.93
C LYS A 8 10.99 -6.11 21.35
N LYS A 9 10.63 -5.21 20.43
CA LYS A 9 10.02 -3.90 20.72
C LYS A 9 8.64 -3.75 20.13
N LEU A 10 8.42 -4.26 18.91
CA LEU A 10 7.20 -4.07 18.13
C LEU A 10 6.72 -5.37 17.50
N THR A 11 5.41 -5.48 17.38
CA THR A 11 4.72 -6.42 16.49
C THR A 11 3.98 -5.59 15.45
N VAL A 12 4.27 -5.85 14.17
CA VAL A 12 3.70 -5.12 13.04
C VAL A 12 2.96 -6.08 12.14
N ILE A 13 1.71 -5.80 11.86
CA ILE A 13 0.85 -6.63 11.00
C ILE A 13 0.59 -5.87 9.71
N PHE A 14 0.70 -6.58 8.59
CA PHE A 14 0.44 -6.10 7.23
C PHE A 14 -0.70 -6.88 6.60
N GLU A 15 -1.34 -6.29 5.61
CA GLU A 15 -2.33 -6.96 4.77
C GLU A 15 -1.91 -6.86 3.30
N SER A 16 -1.91 -8.00 2.58
CA SER A 16 -1.55 -8.05 1.16
C SER A 16 -2.52 -7.27 0.27
N LYS A 17 -3.77 -7.17 0.67
CA LYS A 17 -4.73 -6.28 -0.01
C LYS A 17 -4.34 -4.82 0.23
N GLY A 18 -3.93 -4.15 -0.83
CA GLY A 18 -3.42 -2.79 -0.79
C GLY A 18 -2.01 -2.66 -0.24
N ALA A 19 -1.32 -3.77 0.11
CA ALA A 19 0.00 -3.79 0.75
C ALA A 19 0.09 -2.87 1.98
N THR A 20 -0.93 -2.89 2.84
CA THR A 20 -1.13 -1.90 3.90
C THR A 20 -0.58 -2.33 5.25
N LEU A 21 -0.15 -1.35 6.06
CA LEU A 21 -0.02 -1.51 7.50
C LEU A 21 -1.41 -1.71 8.12
N HIS A 22 -1.55 -2.72 8.97
CA HIS A 22 -2.81 -3.07 9.62
C HIS A 22 -2.77 -2.89 11.14
N SER A 23 -1.60 -3.07 11.77
CA SER A 23 -1.41 -2.87 13.22
C SER A 23 0.06 -2.61 13.52
N ILE A 24 0.34 -1.76 14.48
CA ILE A 24 1.66 -1.52 15.05
C ILE A 24 1.50 -1.49 16.57
N LYS A 25 1.92 -2.56 17.23
CA LYS A 25 1.83 -2.67 18.71
C LYS A 25 3.19 -2.79 19.37
N ASP A 26 3.33 -2.15 20.51
CA ASP A 26 4.46 -2.40 21.41
C ASP A 26 4.20 -3.58 22.36
N ASN A 27 5.15 -3.82 23.28
CA ASN A 27 5.03 -4.91 24.25
C ASN A 27 3.99 -4.64 25.35
N ASP A 28 3.58 -3.40 25.54
CA ASP A 28 2.55 -3.01 26.50
C ASP A 28 1.14 -3.09 25.87
N GLY A 29 1.07 -3.46 24.59
CA GLY A 29 -0.17 -3.63 23.84
C GLY A 29 -0.76 -2.33 23.29
N VAL A 30 0.01 -1.22 23.34
CA VAL A 30 -0.40 0.06 22.78
C VAL A 30 -0.42 -0.03 21.25
N GLU A 31 -1.58 0.24 20.65
CA GLU A 31 -1.74 0.33 19.20
C GLU A 31 -1.41 1.75 18.71
N TYR A 32 -0.45 1.86 17.79
CA TYR A 32 0.02 3.13 17.23
C TYR A 32 -0.64 3.50 15.90
N LEU A 33 -1.40 2.58 15.32
CA LEU A 33 -2.09 2.80 14.06
C LEU A 33 -3.60 2.92 14.29
N TRP A 34 -4.26 3.72 13.47
CA TRP A 34 -5.73 3.75 13.41
C TRP A 34 -6.30 2.36 13.13
N GLU A 35 -7.25 1.90 13.94
CA GLU A 35 -7.78 0.53 13.91
C GLU A 35 -8.78 0.24 12.77
N GLY A 36 -9.17 1.28 12.01
CA GLY A 36 -10.17 1.13 10.96
C GLY A 36 -11.60 0.99 11.48
N ASN A 37 -11.94 1.68 12.56
CA ASN A 37 -13.30 1.64 13.13
C ASN A 37 -14.33 2.13 12.07
N PRO A 38 -15.27 1.25 11.64
CA PRO A 38 -16.21 1.58 10.57
C PRO A 38 -17.23 2.67 10.96
N GLU A 39 -17.40 2.95 12.25
CA GLU A 39 -18.25 4.05 12.72
C GLU A 39 -17.70 5.41 12.27
N TYR A 40 -16.39 5.54 12.09
CA TYR A 40 -15.72 6.77 11.67
C TYR A 40 -15.10 6.63 10.29
N TRP A 41 -14.15 5.70 10.15
CA TRP A 41 -13.48 5.41 8.90
C TRP A 41 -12.86 4.00 8.90
N SER A 42 -13.36 3.15 8.02
CA SER A 42 -12.93 1.75 7.92
C SER A 42 -11.57 1.54 7.23
N GLY A 43 -10.98 2.59 6.65
CA GLY A 43 -9.67 2.50 6.00
C GLY A 43 -8.52 2.54 7.02
N GLN A 44 -7.38 1.97 6.65
CA GLN A 44 -6.14 1.95 7.44
C GLN A 44 -4.96 2.15 6.51
N ALA A 45 -4.11 3.14 6.79
CA ALA A 45 -2.82 3.40 6.13
C ALA A 45 -2.76 3.02 4.63
N PRO A 46 -3.68 3.47 3.77
CA PRO A 46 -3.77 3.01 2.39
C PRO A 46 -2.54 3.44 1.57
N VAL A 47 -2.08 2.56 0.69
CA VAL A 47 -1.12 2.90 -0.36
C VAL A 47 -1.86 3.59 -1.50
N LEU A 48 -1.43 4.80 -1.85
CA LEU A 48 -2.04 5.63 -2.88
C LEU A 48 -1.12 5.67 -4.10
N PHE A 49 -1.62 5.20 -5.25
CA PHE A 49 -0.83 5.17 -6.49
C PHE A 49 -1.77 5.10 -7.73
N PRO A 50 -1.44 5.82 -8.82
CA PRO A 50 -0.33 6.75 -9.01
C PRO A 50 -0.61 8.17 -8.53
N ILE A 51 -1.82 8.45 -8.00
CA ILE A 51 -2.22 9.77 -7.52
C ILE A 51 -2.65 9.77 -6.06
N CYS A 52 -2.53 10.91 -5.40
CA CYS A 52 -3.11 11.23 -4.11
C CYS A 52 -4.25 12.25 -4.29
N GLY A 53 -5.42 11.98 -3.72
CA GLY A 53 -6.60 12.82 -3.94
C GLY A 53 -7.36 12.47 -5.21
N SER A 54 -8.13 13.43 -5.74
CA SER A 54 -8.95 13.28 -6.93
C SER A 54 -8.47 14.22 -8.03
N ILE A 55 -8.59 13.78 -9.29
CA ILE A 55 -8.51 14.64 -10.46
C ILE A 55 -9.92 15.06 -10.87
N ARG A 56 -10.05 16.18 -11.60
CA ARG A 56 -11.34 16.67 -12.03
C ARG A 56 -12.05 15.65 -12.91
N ASP A 57 -13.28 15.30 -12.57
CA ASP A 57 -14.11 14.34 -13.30
C ASP A 57 -13.45 12.97 -13.49
N ASP A 58 -12.51 12.61 -12.59
CA ASP A 58 -11.67 11.41 -12.63
C ASP A 58 -10.82 11.27 -13.91
N LYS A 59 -10.67 12.32 -14.71
CA LYS A 59 -9.98 12.31 -16.01
C LYS A 59 -8.84 13.31 -16.06
N ALA A 60 -7.72 12.88 -16.64
CA ALA A 60 -6.59 13.73 -16.99
C ALA A 60 -5.93 13.26 -18.28
N GLN A 61 -5.34 14.21 -18.99
CA GLN A 61 -4.43 13.91 -20.09
C GLN A 61 -3.00 14.02 -19.58
N ILE A 62 -2.17 13.03 -19.85
CA ILE A 62 -0.75 13.03 -19.51
C ILE A 62 0.06 13.49 -20.72
N GLY A 63 1.31 13.92 -20.48
CA GLY A 63 2.13 14.65 -21.45
C GLY A 63 2.32 14.04 -22.83
N ASP A 64 2.14 12.73 -23.00
CA ASP A 64 2.19 12.03 -24.30
C ASP A 64 0.81 11.95 -25.01
N GLY A 65 -0.19 12.64 -24.48
CA GLY A 65 -1.55 12.67 -25.02
C GLY A 65 -2.46 11.53 -24.56
N LYS A 66 -1.96 10.57 -23.78
CA LYS A 66 -2.77 9.50 -23.24
C LYS A 66 -3.72 10.02 -22.15
N GLN A 67 -4.95 9.53 -22.17
CA GLN A 67 -5.95 9.87 -21.16
C GLN A 67 -5.96 8.83 -20.05
N THR A 68 -6.13 9.34 -18.82
CA THR A 68 -6.36 8.51 -17.64
C THR A 68 -7.81 8.67 -17.18
N ASN A 69 -8.32 7.61 -16.53
CA ASN A 69 -9.62 7.62 -15.88
C ASN A 69 -9.49 6.94 -14.52
N MET A 70 -8.99 7.68 -13.55
CA MET A 70 -8.63 7.14 -12.24
C MET A 70 -9.54 7.66 -11.13
N PRO A 71 -10.03 6.77 -10.26
CA PRO A 71 -10.78 7.17 -9.09
C PRO A 71 -9.88 7.87 -8.06
N ARG A 72 -10.52 8.49 -7.07
CA ARG A 72 -9.80 9.09 -5.94
C ARG A 72 -8.76 8.14 -5.37
N HIS A 73 -7.52 8.62 -5.22
CA HIS A 73 -6.34 7.91 -4.70
C HIS A 73 -5.79 6.81 -5.62
N GLY A 74 -6.14 6.84 -6.90
CA GLY A 74 -5.58 5.92 -7.90
C GLY A 74 -6.19 4.53 -7.86
N ILE A 75 -5.41 3.53 -8.26
CA ILE A 75 -5.93 2.23 -8.71
C ILE A 75 -5.49 1.03 -7.87
N VAL A 76 -4.56 1.18 -6.91
CA VAL A 76 -3.95 0.02 -6.24
C VAL A 76 -4.47 -0.28 -4.83
N ARG A 77 -5.04 0.71 -4.11
CA ARG A 77 -5.36 0.60 -2.67
C ARG A 77 -6.29 -0.55 -2.28
N LYS A 78 -7.04 -1.10 -3.23
CA LYS A 78 -7.98 -2.22 -3.01
C LYS A 78 -7.57 -3.49 -3.75
N LYS A 79 -6.42 -3.48 -4.42
CA LYS A 79 -5.91 -4.61 -5.19
C LYS A 79 -5.09 -5.54 -4.31
N GLU A 80 -5.05 -6.80 -4.68
CA GLU A 80 -4.20 -7.79 -4.02
C GLU A 80 -2.77 -7.66 -4.53
N PHE A 81 -1.82 -7.51 -3.60
CA PHE A 81 -0.39 -7.54 -3.87
C PHE A 81 0.16 -8.92 -3.56
N LYS A 82 1.13 -9.35 -4.33
CA LYS A 82 1.89 -10.57 -4.07
C LYS A 82 3.00 -10.28 -3.06
N CYS A 83 3.09 -11.07 -2.01
CA CYS A 83 4.29 -11.09 -1.17
C CYS A 83 5.38 -11.85 -1.92
N VAL A 84 6.44 -11.16 -2.32
CA VAL A 84 7.54 -11.74 -3.10
C VAL A 84 8.76 -12.07 -2.25
N THR A 85 8.92 -11.38 -1.13
CA THR A 85 10.00 -11.64 -0.17
C THR A 85 9.47 -11.43 1.24
N GLU A 86 9.77 -12.38 2.13
CA GLU A 86 9.54 -12.30 3.56
C GLU A 86 10.78 -12.81 4.28
N THR A 87 11.34 -12.00 5.16
CA THR A 87 12.48 -12.32 6.00
C THR A 87 12.13 -12.11 7.47
N GLU A 88 13.05 -12.32 8.38
CA GLU A 88 12.84 -12.07 9.82
C GLU A 88 12.46 -10.59 10.11
N ASN A 89 12.97 -9.65 9.33
CA ASN A 89 12.83 -8.22 9.59
C ASN A 89 12.31 -7.39 8.41
N SER A 90 12.01 -7.99 7.29
CA SER A 90 11.49 -7.27 6.11
C SER A 90 10.46 -8.07 5.34
N ILE A 91 9.59 -7.35 4.66
CA ILE A 91 8.59 -7.91 3.76
C ILE A 91 8.45 -7.01 2.52
N LEU A 92 8.38 -7.62 1.34
CA LEU A 92 8.17 -6.93 0.07
C LEU A 92 6.87 -7.42 -0.57
N PHE A 93 5.98 -6.49 -0.82
CA PHE A 93 4.76 -6.69 -1.60
C PHE A 93 4.93 -6.06 -2.98
N GLU A 94 4.51 -6.76 -4.03
CA GLU A 94 4.54 -6.25 -5.40
C GLU A 94 3.20 -6.40 -6.11
N ILE A 95 2.91 -5.46 -6.98
CA ILE A 95 1.82 -5.52 -7.95
C ILE A 95 2.33 -5.03 -9.31
N GLU A 96 1.93 -5.70 -10.37
CA GLU A 96 2.18 -5.30 -11.76
C GLU A 96 0.87 -4.83 -12.40
N SER A 97 0.98 -3.90 -13.34
CA SER A 97 -0.18 -3.47 -14.13
C SER A 97 -0.78 -4.65 -14.89
N ASN A 98 -2.09 -4.63 -15.01
CA ASN A 98 -2.87 -5.57 -15.80
C ASN A 98 -3.82 -4.81 -16.74
N GLU A 99 -4.55 -5.50 -17.60
CA GLU A 99 -5.46 -4.89 -18.56
C GLU A 99 -6.47 -3.93 -17.91
N GLU A 100 -7.04 -4.30 -16.75
CA GLU A 100 -7.98 -3.44 -16.01
C GLU A 100 -7.33 -2.14 -15.55
N MET A 101 -6.10 -2.22 -15.04
CA MET A 101 -5.35 -1.05 -14.58
C MET A 101 -4.88 -0.19 -15.74
N LEU A 102 -4.45 -0.79 -16.85
CA LEU A 102 -4.03 -0.08 -18.07
C LEU A 102 -5.18 0.68 -18.74
N ALA A 103 -6.43 0.20 -18.59
CA ALA A 103 -7.61 0.93 -19.06
C ALA A 103 -7.85 2.23 -18.26
N GLN A 104 -7.39 2.31 -17.02
CA GLN A 104 -7.52 3.48 -16.14
C GLN A 104 -6.27 4.38 -16.16
N TYR A 105 -5.10 3.76 -16.20
CA TYR A 105 -3.79 4.40 -16.22
C TYR A 105 -2.93 3.71 -17.28
N PRO A 106 -2.81 4.28 -18.50
CA PRO A 106 -2.29 3.60 -19.69
C PRO A 106 -0.76 3.54 -19.75
N TYR A 107 -0.14 3.22 -18.66
CA TYR A 107 1.31 3.00 -18.52
C TYR A 107 1.55 1.70 -17.77
N GLU A 108 2.40 0.86 -18.32
CA GLU A 108 2.88 -0.31 -17.62
C GLU A 108 3.68 0.13 -16.40
N PHE A 109 3.50 -0.59 -15.30
CA PHE A 109 4.26 -0.36 -14.08
C PHE A 109 4.39 -1.64 -13.27
N LYS A 110 5.43 -1.66 -12.46
CA LYS A 110 5.57 -2.56 -11.33
C LYS A 110 5.78 -1.72 -10.07
N LEU A 111 4.93 -1.93 -9.08
CA LEU A 111 5.00 -1.22 -7.80
C LEU A 111 5.36 -2.20 -6.69
N GLY A 112 6.51 -1.97 -6.06
CA GLY A 112 6.95 -2.66 -4.86
C GLY A 112 6.80 -1.78 -3.63
N ILE A 113 6.29 -2.35 -2.53
CA ILE A 113 6.25 -1.73 -1.21
C ILE A 113 7.03 -2.62 -0.25
N GLU A 114 8.21 -2.16 0.15
CA GLU A 114 9.05 -2.86 1.09
C GLU A 114 8.95 -2.23 2.48
N TYR A 115 8.67 -3.06 3.46
CA TYR A 115 8.66 -2.71 4.88
C TYR A 115 9.84 -3.37 5.58
N THR A 116 10.61 -2.60 6.34
CA THR A 116 11.70 -3.13 7.17
C THR A 116 11.51 -2.68 8.61
N LEU A 117 11.53 -3.64 9.55
CA LEU A 117 11.42 -3.41 10.98
C LEU A 117 12.79 -3.54 11.66
N LYS A 118 13.28 -2.45 12.26
CA LYS A 118 14.50 -2.44 13.06
C LYS A 118 14.27 -1.66 14.35
N ASP A 119 14.44 -2.31 15.50
CA ASP A 119 14.15 -1.74 16.81
C ASP A 119 12.72 -1.17 16.87
N LYS A 120 12.55 0.13 17.11
CA LYS A 120 11.27 0.86 17.07
C LYS A 120 11.05 1.62 15.78
N LYS A 121 11.79 1.30 14.71
CA LYS A 121 11.72 1.98 13.42
C LYS A 121 11.14 1.06 12.36
N ILE A 122 10.13 1.55 11.65
CA ILE A 122 9.59 0.95 10.42
C ILE A 122 10.05 1.83 9.26
N THR A 123 10.78 1.24 8.32
CA THR A 123 11.16 1.90 7.06
C THR A 123 10.24 1.40 5.96
N ILE A 124 9.68 2.32 5.18
CA ILE A 124 8.84 2.03 4.02
C ILE A 124 9.59 2.50 2.78
N ARG A 125 9.83 1.60 1.83
CA ARG A 125 10.46 1.91 0.54
C ARG A 125 9.47 1.60 -0.58
N TYR A 126 9.22 2.60 -1.42
CA TYR A 126 8.47 2.47 -2.66
C TYR A 126 9.44 2.21 -3.80
N ILE A 127 9.18 1.18 -4.59
CA ILE A 127 9.98 0.78 -5.75
C ILE A 127 9.03 0.85 -6.95
N ILE A 128 9.35 1.70 -7.93
CA ILE A 128 8.49 1.93 -9.10
C ILE A 128 9.35 1.71 -10.35
N GLU A 129 8.91 0.79 -11.18
CA GLU A 129 9.51 0.44 -12.47
C GLU A 129 8.50 0.60 -13.60
#